data_858293fa4e7015fc28f3d37f4bbbc4e9
#
_entry.id   858293fa4e7015fc28f3d37f4bbbc4e9
#
_cell.length_a   1.000
_cell.length_b   1.000
_cell.length_c   1.000
_cell.angle_alpha   90.00
_cell.angle_beta   90.00
_cell.angle_gamma   90.00
#
_symmetry.space_group_name_H-M   'P 1'
#
loop_
_entity.id
_entity.type
_entity.pdbx_description
1 polymer ?
#
loop_
_entity_poly.entity_id
_entity_poly.type
_entity_poly.pdbx_seq_one_letter_code
_entity_poly.pdbx_strand_id
1 'polypeptide(L)'
;ILKTNKKLFDYSHINSKSIFKADNGGDASKNLQSGKNATNLIIEVPIGTSVFDDSGLLAKLIHDNQEIIILEGGKGGLGNRELKSLRNNNPGFAEQGQKRIKREIKLELSLITDIAILGLPNSGKSTLIKKITNSNAKTDSYPFTTISPNLGVIDNLDDKYVICDLPGLIKGAAVGVGLGKSILKHLINTKVLIFLLDPSNLDLNINEQIILLQDEIYSYEEKLKELPVLIIVNKSDLNKVEDNLINISALEGSNLDILLQK
;
A
#
# COMPACT_ATOMS: atom_id res chain seq x y z
N ILE A 1 16.56 -10.38 1.75
CA ILE A 1 16.24 -8.94 1.66
C ILE A 1 14.85 -8.80 1.08
N LEU A 2 13.97 -8.00 1.68
CA LEU A 2 12.77 -7.50 1.03
C LEU A 2 13.09 -6.14 0.42
N LYS A 3 12.60 -5.92 -0.81
CA LYS A 3 12.79 -4.67 -1.55
C LYS A 3 11.46 -4.23 -2.15
N THR A 4 11.10 -2.97 -1.96
CA THR A 4 9.90 -2.42 -2.59
C THR A 4 10.12 -2.16 -4.08
N ASN A 5 9.06 -2.41 -4.86
CA ASN A 5 9.00 -2.11 -6.28
C ASN A 5 7.66 -1.44 -6.60
N LYS A 6 7.69 -0.19 -7.06
CA LYS A 6 6.50 0.60 -7.43
C LYS A 6 5.67 0.00 -8.58
N LYS A 7 6.21 -0.98 -9.31
CA LYS A 7 5.49 -1.69 -10.37
C LYS A 7 4.59 -2.81 -9.85
N LEU A 8 4.76 -3.19 -8.56
CA LEU A 8 3.96 -4.20 -7.91
C LEU A 8 2.83 -3.53 -7.14
N PHE A 9 1.61 -4.03 -7.34
CA PHE A 9 0.42 -3.53 -6.66
C PHE A 9 -0.16 -4.54 -5.67
N ASP A 10 0.27 -5.81 -5.76
CA ASP A 10 -0.20 -6.91 -4.93
C ASP A 10 0.89 -7.97 -4.73
N TYR A 11 0.54 -9.06 -4.04
CA TYR A 11 1.41 -10.22 -3.83
C TYR A 11 1.12 -11.38 -4.80
N SER A 12 0.56 -11.14 -5.98
CA SER A 12 0.18 -12.20 -6.94
C SER A 12 1.36 -13.11 -7.32
N HIS A 13 2.60 -12.60 -7.24
CA HIS A 13 3.83 -13.34 -7.49
C HIS A 13 4.34 -14.10 -6.26
N ILE A 14 3.72 -13.92 -5.09
CA ILE A 14 4.05 -14.58 -3.82
C ILE A 14 2.85 -15.38 -3.33
N ASN A 15 2.96 -16.70 -3.27
CA ASN A 15 1.90 -17.52 -2.68
C ASN A 15 1.95 -17.45 -1.15
N SER A 16 0.80 -17.59 -0.49
CA SER A 16 0.65 -17.48 0.97
C SER A 16 1.49 -18.44 1.81
N LYS A 17 2.11 -19.44 1.18
CA LYS A 17 3.02 -20.42 1.82
C LYS A 17 4.33 -20.52 1.08
N SER A 18 4.77 -19.50 0.39
CA SER A 18 6.04 -19.51 -0.34
C SER A 18 7.22 -19.65 0.60
N ILE A 19 8.14 -20.53 0.24
CA ILE A 19 9.40 -20.71 0.95
C ILE A 19 10.51 -20.17 0.05
N PHE A 20 11.11 -19.07 0.48
CA PHE A 20 12.26 -18.48 -0.19
C PHE A 20 13.55 -18.98 0.46
N LYS A 21 14.49 -19.46 -0.34
CA LYS A 21 15.73 -20.06 0.14
C LYS A 21 16.92 -19.35 -0.49
N ALA A 22 17.70 -18.65 0.32
CA ALA A 22 19.03 -18.19 -0.08
C ALA A 22 20.03 -19.35 0.00
N ASP A 23 21.17 -19.22 -0.63
CA ASP A 23 22.24 -20.20 -0.54
C ASP A 23 22.85 -20.24 0.87
N ASN A 24 23.54 -21.33 1.20
CA ASN A 24 24.41 -21.39 2.37
C ASN A 24 25.72 -20.66 2.09
N GLY A 25 26.43 -20.26 3.13
CA GLY A 25 27.85 -19.92 2.98
C GLY A 25 28.63 -21.13 2.47
N GLY A 26 29.58 -20.92 1.57
CA GLY A 26 30.43 -21.98 1.03
C GLY A 26 31.41 -22.50 2.08
N ASP A 27 31.73 -23.78 2.02
CA ASP A 27 32.77 -24.35 2.86
C ASP A 27 34.15 -23.86 2.39
N ALA A 28 35.04 -23.64 3.34
CA ALA A 28 36.42 -23.35 3.03
C ALA A 28 37.19 -24.63 2.73
N SER A 29 38.28 -24.53 1.98
CA SER A 29 39.15 -25.65 1.65
C SER A 29 40.50 -25.55 2.38
N LYS A 30 41.16 -26.70 2.50
CA LYS A 30 42.52 -26.78 3.08
C LYS A 30 43.58 -26.10 2.20
N ASN A 31 43.26 -25.77 0.96
CA ASN A 31 44.16 -25.16 -0.02
C ASN A 31 44.22 -23.63 0.06
N LEU A 32 44.17 -23.05 1.24
CA LEU A 32 44.28 -21.59 1.49
C LEU A 32 43.08 -20.78 0.95
N GLN A 33 41.97 -21.44 0.64
CA GLN A 33 40.80 -20.78 0.08
C GLN A 33 39.67 -20.68 1.10
N SER A 34 39.21 -19.46 1.34
CA SER A 34 38.00 -19.22 2.16
C SER A 34 36.74 -19.49 1.34
N GLY A 35 35.71 -19.96 2.01
CA GLY A 35 34.39 -20.16 1.41
C GLY A 35 33.77 -18.82 0.96
N LYS A 36 32.98 -18.87 -0.10
CA LYS A 36 32.26 -17.68 -0.57
C LYS A 36 31.07 -17.41 0.34
N ASN A 37 30.79 -16.15 0.59
CA ASN A 37 29.53 -15.75 1.21
C ASN A 37 28.35 -16.08 0.29
N ALA A 38 27.20 -16.37 0.87
CA ALA A 38 25.96 -16.56 0.13
C ALA A 38 25.58 -15.28 -0.63
N THR A 39 25.00 -15.43 -1.82
CA THR A 39 24.45 -14.31 -2.57
C THR A 39 23.17 -13.80 -1.92
N ASN A 40 22.93 -12.50 -2.02
CA ASN A 40 21.70 -11.92 -1.49
C ASN A 40 20.49 -12.41 -2.30
N LEU A 41 19.51 -12.98 -1.60
CA LEU A 41 18.19 -13.22 -2.18
C LEU A 41 17.31 -12.00 -1.95
N ILE A 42 16.89 -11.37 -3.03
CA ILE A 42 16.00 -10.21 -3.01
C ILE A 42 14.60 -10.70 -3.36
N ILE A 43 13.62 -10.38 -2.51
CA ILE A 43 12.21 -10.64 -2.72
C ILE A 43 11.55 -9.28 -2.90
N GLU A 44 10.99 -9.03 -4.07
CA GLU A 44 10.31 -7.79 -4.35
C GLU A 44 8.90 -7.81 -3.75
N VAL A 45 8.50 -6.68 -3.16
CA VAL A 45 7.19 -6.49 -2.54
C VAL A 45 6.61 -5.14 -2.95
N PRO A 46 5.28 -4.97 -2.98
CA PRO A 46 4.67 -3.68 -3.28
C PRO A 46 4.99 -2.64 -2.21
N ILE A 47 4.94 -1.37 -2.59
CA ILE A 47 5.01 -0.25 -1.64
C ILE A 47 3.77 -0.34 -0.72
N GLY A 48 3.95 -0.01 0.58
CA GLY A 48 2.89 -0.17 1.58
C GLY A 48 2.93 -1.51 2.31
N THR A 49 3.93 -2.33 2.04
CA THR A 49 4.12 -3.60 2.74
C THR A 49 4.56 -3.36 4.19
N SER A 50 3.76 -3.85 5.14
CA SER A 50 4.14 -4.00 6.54
C SER A 50 4.65 -5.41 6.79
N VAL A 51 5.80 -5.51 7.43
CA VAL A 51 6.51 -6.77 7.68
C VAL A 51 6.42 -7.09 9.16
N PHE A 52 5.90 -8.27 9.49
CA PHE A 52 5.75 -8.75 10.86
C PHE A 52 6.48 -10.09 11.04
N ASP A 53 6.90 -10.33 12.27
CA ASP A 53 7.29 -11.67 12.74
C ASP A 53 6.59 -11.95 14.09
N ASP A 54 7.02 -13.02 14.78
CA ASP A 54 6.47 -13.43 16.07
C ASP A 54 6.65 -12.36 17.17
N SER A 55 7.61 -11.43 17.01
CA SER A 55 7.86 -10.32 17.95
C SER A 55 7.01 -9.08 17.65
N GLY A 56 6.32 -9.04 16.51
CA GLY A 56 5.48 -7.92 16.09
C GLY A 56 5.93 -7.26 14.80
N LEU A 57 5.65 -5.97 14.65
CA LEU A 57 6.00 -5.18 13.47
C LEU A 57 7.51 -4.95 13.38
N LEU A 58 8.13 -5.44 12.32
CA LEU A 58 9.56 -5.23 12.02
C LEU A 58 9.80 -3.93 11.26
N ALA A 59 9.00 -3.70 10.22
CA ALA A 59 9.13 -2.51 9.37
C ALA A 59 7.87 -2.21 8.58
N LYS A 60 7.75 -0.95 8.16
CA LYS A 60 6.81 -0.51 7.11
C LYS A 60 7.62 -0.01 5.93
N LEU A 61 7.35 -0.57 4.76
CA LEU A 61 8.04 -0.26 3.51
C LEU A 61 7.15 0.66 2.67
N ILE A 62 7.37 1.97 2.79
CA ILE A 62 6.48 3.01 2.23
C ILE A 62 7.12 3.81 1.08
N HIS A 63 8.41 3.61 0.81
CA HIS A 63 9.12 4.28 -0.28
C HIS A 63 9.51 3.28 -1.37
N ASP A 64 9.64 3.76 -2.61
CA ASP A 64 10.15 2.93 -3.70
C ASP A 64 11.62 2.56 -3.48
N ASN A 65 12.01 1.36 -3.91
CA ASN A 65 13.36 0.82 -3.73
C ASN A 65 13.85 0.76 -2.27
N GLN A 66 12.96 0.83 -1.30
CA GLN A 66 13.29 0.64 0.11
C GLN A 66 13.63 -0.83 0.38
N GLU A 67 14.73 -1.06 1.10
CA GLU A 67 15.20 -2.41 1.41
C GLU A 67 15.22 -2.65 2.92
N ILE A 68 14.89 -3.87 3.32
CA ILE A 68 15.08 -4.36 4.68
C ILE A 68 15.72 -5.75 4.67
N ILE A 69 16.71 -5.94 5.51
CA ILE A 69 17.34 -7.25 5.72
C ILE A 69 16.50 -8.02 6.74
N ILE A 70 15.87 -9.09 6.29
CA ILE A 70 15.06 -9.97 7.16
C ILE A 70 15.93 -10.99 7.87
N LEU A 71 16.91 -11.54 7.14
CA LEU A 71 17.91 -12.47 7.64
C LEU A 71 19.24 -12.16 6.99
N GLU A 72 20.31 -12.25 7.76
CA GLU A 72 21.67 -12.23 7.21
C GLU A 72 21.96 -13.55 6.49
N GLY A 73 22.70 -13.46 5.39
CA GLY A 73 23.15 -14.62 4.64
C GLY A 73 24.23 -15.40 5.40
N GLY A 74 24.34 -16.66 5.08
CA GLY A 74 25.43 -17.50 5.63
C GLY A 74 26.80 -16.98 5.18
N LYS A 75 27.70 -16.76 6.13
CA LYS A 75 29.10 -16.42 5.85
C LYS A 75 29.84 -17.66 5.37
N GLY A 76 30.74 -17.46 4.43
CA GLY A 76 31.67 -18.53 4.03
C GLY A 76 32.62 -18.89 5.16
N GLY A 77 33.02 -20.15 5.25
CA GLY A 77 33.99 -20.61 6.24
C GLY A 77 35.37 -20.02 6.00
N LEU A 78 36.13 -19.79 7.06
CA LEU A 78 37.49 -19.29 6.99
C LEU A 78 38.44 -20.38 6.54
N GLY A 79 39.29 -20.07 5.58
CA GLY A 79 40.36 -20.97 5.12
C GLY A 79 41.47 -21.09 6.15
N ASN A 80 42.27 -22.20 6.06
CA ASN A 80 43.36 -22.46 6.99
C ASN A 80 44.40 -21.36 7.07
N ARG A 81 44.51 -20.49 6.07
CA ARG A 81 45.39 -19.30 6.11
C ARG A 81 44.90 -18.24 7.08
N GLU A 82 43.61 -17.98 7.11
CA GLU A 82 42.98 -16.99 7.99
C GLU A 82 42.87 -17.46 9.44
N LEU A 83 42.88 -18.80 9.62
CA LEU A 83 42.85 -19.46 10.93
C LEU A 83 44.21 -19.55 11.59
N LYS A 84 45.30 -19.08 10.95
CA LYS A 84 46.62 -19.02 11.54
C LYS A 84 46.66 -18.18 12.81
N SER A 85 47.34 -18.65 13.80
CA SER A 85 47.60 -17.92 15.03
C SER A 85 49.07 -18.04 15.41
N LEU A 86 49.52 -17.18 16.35
CA LEU A 86 50.90 -17.23 16.88
C LEU A 86 51.27 -18.61 17.48
N ARG A 87 50.26 -19.38 17.96
CA ARG A 87 50.46 -20.72 18.53
C ARG A 87 50.32 -21.84 17.51
N ASN A 88 49.57 -21.62 16.41
CA ASN A 88 49.37 -22.61 15.35
C ASN A 88 49.51 -21.95 13.98
N ASN A 89 50.70 -22.06 13.43
CA ASN A 89 51.05 -21.40 12.15
C ASN A 89 50.59 -22.23 10.92
N ASN A 90 50.14 -23.49 11.13
CA ASN A 90 49.65 -24.34 10.04
C ASN A 90 48.43 -25.17 10.47
N PRO A 91 47.26 -24.58 10.64
CA PRO A 91 46.06 -25.31 11.01
C PRO A 91 45.70 -26.31 9.91
N GLY A 92 45.58 -27.59 10.28
CA GLY A 92 45.20 -28.66 9.37
C GLY A 92 43.71 -28.73 9.02
N PHE A 93 42.91 -27.72 9.40
CA PHE A 93 41.46 -27.65 9.21
C PHE A 93 41.04 -26.34 8.58
N ALA A 94 39.85 -26.34 8.02
CA ALA A 94 39.15 -25.16 7.50
C ALA A 94 37.71 -25.14 8.06
N GLU A 95 37.13 -23.99 8.18
CA GLU A 95 35.78 -23.87 8.70
C GLU A 95 34.73 -24.21 7.63
N GLN A 96 33.63 -24.78 8.10
CA GLN A 96 32.44 -24.94 7.26
C GLN A 96 31.72 -23.60 7.14
N GLY A 97 31.08 -23.37 6.01
CA GLY A 97 30.20 -22.21 5.81
C GLY A 97 29.00 -22.25 6.77
N GLN A 98 28.57 -21.08 7.17
CA GLN A 98 27.39 -20.95 8.02
C GLN A 98 26.15 -21.44 7.30
N LYS A 99 25.37 -22.29 7.96
CA LYS A 99 24.06 -22.74 7.48
C LYS A 99 23.05 -21.61 7.58
N ARG A 100 22.11 -21.58 6.64
CA ARG A 100 20.97 -20.64 6.66
C ARG A 100 20.10 -20.86 7.89
N ILE A 101 19.56 -19.74 8.40
CA ILE A 101 18.58 -19.72 9.48
C ILE A 101 17.19 -19.56 8.84
N LYS A 102 16.16 -20.15 9.44
CA LYS A 102 14.77 -20.00 9.01
C LYS A 102 14.09 -18.93 9.87
N ARG A 103 13.32 -18.05 9.23
CA ARG A 103 12.42 -17.10 9.89
C ARG A 103 11.09 -17.09 9.16
N GLU A 104 10.00 -17.10 9.91
CA GLU A 104 8.67 -16.90 9.36
C GLU A 104 8.33 -15.40 9.46
N ILE A 105 7.80 -14.87 8.38
CA ILE A 105 7.37 -13.50 8.33
C ILE A 105 5.96 -13.43 7.76
N LYS A 106 5.17 -12.51 8.28
CA LYS A 106 3.86 -12.15 7.76
C LYS A 106 3.98 -10.82 7.04
N LEU A 107 3.53 -10.79 5.80
CA LEU A 107 3.44 -9.57 5.01
C LEU A 107 1.99 -9.11 4.97
N GLU A 108 1.76 -7.86 5.33
CA GLU A 108 0.46 -7.21 5.19
C GLU A 108 0.63 -6.04 4.23
N LEU A 109 -0.22 -5.98 3.21
CA LEU A 109 -0.26 -4.85 2.30
C LEU A 109 -1.26 -3.83 2.84
N SER A 110 -0.76 -2.66 3.20
CA SER A 110 -1.60 -1.50 3.42
C SER A 110 -1.76 -0.80 2.08
N LEU A 111 -2.98 -0.65 1.61
CA LEU A 111 -3.23 0.14 0.41
C LEU A 111 -2.73 1.56 0.67
N ILE A 112 -1.74 1.99 -0.12
CA ILE A 112 -1.36 3.38 -0.19
C ILE A 112 -2.26 4.00 -1.22
N THR A 113 -3.27 4.71 -0.75
CA THR A 113 -4.11 5.56 -1.57
C THR A 113 -3.62 6.99 -1.40
N ASP A 114 -3.32 7.66 -2.49
CA ASP A 114 -2.99 9.08 -2.47
C ASP A 114 -4.25 9.92 -2.29
N ILE A 115 -5.35 9.50 -2.94
CA ILE A 115 -6.62 10.22 -2.98
C ILE A 115 -7.75 9.26 -2.57
N ALA A 116 -8.53 9.62 -1.56
CA ALA A 116 -9.73 8.88 -1.19
C ALA A 116 -10.99 9.66 -1.56
N ILE A 117 -11.92 9.01 -2.27
CA ILE A 117 -13.22 9.58 -2.59
C ILE A 117 -14.26 9.09 -1.60
N LEU A 118 -14.99 10.04 -1.04
CA LEU A 118 -16.05 9.86 -0.08
C LEU A 118 -17.33 10.52 -0.61
N GLY A 119 -18.45 9.94 -0.32
CA GLY A 119 -19.74 10.48 -0.76
C GLY A 119 -20.87 9.50 -0.51
N LEU A 120 -22.08 9.98 -0.54
CA LEU A 120 -23.28 9.19 -0.32
C LEU A 120 -23.40 8.02 -1.32
N PRO A 121 -24.20 6.98 -1.02
CA PRO A 121 -24.53 5.98 -2.02
C PRO A 121 -25.10 6.68 -3.27
N ASN A 122 -24.75 6.17 -4.44
CA ASN A 122 -25.17 6.71 -5.74
C ASN A 122 -24.69 8.16 -6.07
N SER A 123 -23.77 8.74 -5.31
CA SER A 123 -23.19 10.06 -5.66
C SER A 123 -22.29 10.02 -6.91
N GLY A 124 -22.00 8.83 -7.45
CA GLY A 124 -21.24 8.66 -8.69
C GLY A 124 -19.75 8.41 -8.51
N LYS A 125 -19.27 8.01 -7.31
CA LYS A 125 -17.85 7.74 -7.02
C LYS A 125 -17.21 6.78 -8.02
N SER A 126 -17.79 5.60 -8.18
CA SER A 126 -17.25 4.58 -9.08
C SER A 126 -17.30 5.00 -10.56
N THR A 127 -18.27 5.85 -10.94
CA THR A 127 -18.35 6.43 -12.28
C THR A 127 -17.21 7.44 -12.48
N LEU A 128 -16.98 8.29 -11.49
CA LEU A 128 -15.89 9.26 -11.52
C LEU A 128 -14.53 8.56 -11.67
N ILE A 129 -14.25 7.56 -10.82
CA ILE A 129 -12.99 6.81 -10.92
C ILE A 129 -12.80 6.21 -12.31
N LYS A 130 -13.82 5.56 -12.86
CA LYS A 130 -13.74 4.98 -14.21
C LYS A 130 -13.46 6.02 -15.31
N LYS A 131 -13.92 7.24 -15.12
CA LYS A 131 -13.73 8.32 -16.11
C LYS A 131 -12.35 8.99 -16.03
N ILE A 132 -11.84 9.22 -14.82
CA ILE A 132 -10.56 9.91 -14.61
C ILE A 132 -9.35 8.95 -14.66
N THR A 133 -9.59 7.65 -14.49
CA THR A 133 -8.54 6.64 -14.64
C THR A 133 -8.65 6.03 -16.03
N ASN A 134 -7.59 6.11 -16.83
CA ASN A 134 -7.58 5.55 -18.19
C ASN A 134 -7.91 4.05 -18.13
N SER A 135 -9.17 3.71 -18.36
CA SER A 135 -9.81 2.43 -18.71
C SER A 135 -9.34 1.11 -18.05
N ASN A 136 -8.37 1.15 -17.15
CA ASN A 136 -7.88 -0.02 -16.42
C ASN A 136 -8.11 0.10 -14.90
N ALA A 137 -9.25 0.67 -14.49
CA ALA A 137 -9.70 0.50 -13.11
C ALA A 137 -9.92 -1.00 -12.87
N LYS A 138 -8.90 -1.69 -12.43
CA LYS A 138 -9.05 -3.06 -11.97
C LYS A 138 -9.85 -3.00 -10.68
N THR A 139 -11.09 -3.48 -10.74
CA THR A 139 -11.82 -3.94 -9.57
C THR A 139 -11.13 -5.23 -9.11
N ASP A 140 -9.96 -5.10 -8.49
CA ASP A 140 -9.32 -6.26 -7.91
C ASP A 140 -9.94 -6.50 -6.53
N SER A 141 -10.45 -7.69 -6.33
CA SER A 141 -10.83 -8.20 -5.02
C SER A 141 -9.55 -8.38 -4.21
N TYR A 142 -9.24 -7.40 -3.38
CA TYR A 142 -8.10 -7.53 -2.48
C TYR A 142 -8.39 -8.63 -1.44
N PRO A 143 -7.51 -9.62 -1.29
CA PRO A 143 -7.63 -10.60 -0.23
C PRO A 143 -7.62 -9.85 1.11
N PHE A 144 -8.59 -10.14 1.96
CA PHE A 144 -8.82 -9.59 3.31
C PHE A 144 -9.74 -8.36 3.43
N THR A 145 -10.36 -7.87 2.35
CA THR A 145 -11.44 -6.89 2.45
C THR A 145 -12.78 -7.55 2.15
N THR A 146 -13.74 -7.46 3.06
CA THR A 146 -15.11 -7.96 2.86
C THR A 146 -15.87 -7.13 1.82
N ILE A 147 -15.37 -5.93 1.50
CA ILE A 147 -15.81 -5.06 0.42
C ILE A 147 -14.59 -4.68 -0.39
N SER A 148 -14.61 -4.93 -1.68
CA SER A 148 -13.54 -4.56 -2.61
C SER A 148 -13.64 -3.06 -2.90
N PRO A 149 -12.67 -2.24 -2.48
CA PRO A 149 -12.62 -0.84 -2.90
C PRO A 149 -12.34 -0.77 -4.40
N ASN A 150 -12.97 0.17 -5.09
CA ASN A 150 -12.60 0.45 -6.47
C ASN A 150 -11.34 1.32 -6.46
N LEU A 151 -10.26 0.79 -7.00
CA LEU A 151 -9.02 1.53 -7.16
C LEU A 151 -8.84 1.97 -8.61
N GLY A 152 -8.25 3.12 -8.77
CA GLY A 152 -7.82 3.62 -10.05
C GLY A 152 -6.45 4.28 -9.95
N VAL A 153 -5.75 4.37 -11.06
CA VAL A 153 -4.50 5.12 -11.17
C VAL A 153 -4.72 6.30 -12.09
N ILE A 154 -4.45 7.48 -11.60
CA ILE A 154 -4.42 8.72 -12.38
C ILE A 154 -2.98 8.92 -12.83
N ASP A 155 -2.75 8.89 -14.14
CA ASP A 155 -1.47 9.22 -14.75
C ASP A 155 -1.47 10.71 -15.10
N ASN A 156 -0.64 11.51 -14.42
CA ASN A 156 -0.44 12.91 -14.72
C ASN A 156 1.03 13.14 -15.06
N LEU A 157 1.31 13.39 -16.32
CA LEU A 157 2.60 13.66 -16.97
C LEU A 157 3.87 13.07 -16.30
N ASP A 158 4.15 13.40 -15.04
CA ASP A 158 5.34 12.97 -14.31
C ASP A 158 5.04 12.08 -13.09
N ASP A 159 3.78 12.10 -12.60
CA ASP A 159 3.38 11.42 -11.37
C ASP A 159 2.19 10.50 -11.58
N LYS A 160 2.14 9.45 -10.76
CA LYS A 160 1.01 8.51 -10.69
C LYS A 160 0.38 8.59 -9.31
N TYR A 161 -0.92 8.83 -9.29
CA TYR A 161 -1.71 8.89 -8.05
C TYR A 161 -2.69 7.73 -7.99
N VAL A 162 -2.70 7.05 -6.85
CA VAL A 162 -3.69 5.99 -6.59
C VAL A 162 -4.91 6.60 -5.95
N ILE A 163 -6.05 6.47 -6.62
CA ILE A 163 -7.35 6.93 -6.14
C ILE A 163 -8.21 5.74 -5.72
N CYS A 164 -8.91 5.89 -4.60
CA CYS A 164 -9.74 4.85 -4.01
C CYS A 164 -11.16 5.34 -3.77
N ASP A 165 -12.15 4.55 -4.18
CA ASP A 165 -13.55 4.67 -3.72
C ASP A 165 -13.68 3.91 -2.40
N LEU A 166 -14.17 4.57 -1.37
CA LEU A 166 -14.47 3.95 -0.09
C LEU A 166 -15.98 3.67 0.00
N PRO A 167 -16.41 2.50 -0.46
CA PRO A 167 -17.82 2.13 -0.39
C PRO A 167 -18.23 1.85 1.06
N GLY A 168 -19.42 2.29 1.44
CA GLY A 168 -20.06 1.87 2.70
C GLY A 168 -19.68 2.66 3.95
N LEU A 169 -19.13 3.87 3.83
CA LEU A 169 -18.92 4.76 4.99
C LEU A 169 -20.22 5.34 5.59
N ILE A 170 -21.38 5.08 5.00
CA ILE A 170 -22.63 5.74 5.40
C ILE A 170 -23.58 4.76 6.06
N LYS A 171 -23.99 5.10 7.29
CA LYS A 171 -24.90 4.43 8.23
C LYS A 171 -24.30 3.24 8.99
N GLY A 172 -23.76 3.52 10.18
CA GLY A 172 -23.49 2.53 11.23
C GLY A 172 -22.05 2.09 11.40
N ALA A 173 -21.07 2.69 10.73
CA ALA A 173 -19.65 2.39 10.94
C ALA A 173 -19.19 2.74 12.36
N ALA A 174 -19.74 3.79 12.96
CA ALA A 174 -19.45 4.19 14.35
C ALA A 174 -20.07 3.26 15.40
N VAL A 175 -21.08 2.47 15.05
CA VAL A 175 -21.83 1.61 16.00
C VAL A 175 -21.38 0.14 15.98
N GLY A 176 -20.24 -0.16 15.36
CA GLY A 176 -19.60 -1.48 15.49
C GLY A 176 -20.18 -2.60 14.61
N VAL A 177 -21.16 -2.32 13.80
CA VAL A 177 -21.74 -3.25 12.83
C VAL A 177 -21.24 -2.86 11.44
N GLY A 178 -20.00 -3.06 11.14
CA GLY A 178 -19.61 -2.80 9.77
C GLY A 178 -18.11 -2.75 9.56
N LEU A 179 -17.80 -2.98 8.43
CA LEU A 179 -16.66 -2.87 7.54
C LEU A 179 -15.72 -1.68 7.78
N GLY A 180 -16.13 -0.71 8.62
CA GLY A 180 -15.47 0.58 8.80
C GLY A 180 -13.99 0.52 9.21
N LYS A 181 -13.64 -0.27 10.24
CA LYS A 181 -12.27 -0.25 10.79
C LYS A 181 -11.21 -0.82 9.85
N SER A 182 -11.57 -1.75 9.00
CA SER A 182 -10.63 -2.37 8.05
C SER A 182 -10.32 -1.43 6.87
N ILE A 183 -11.33 -0.76 6.32
CA ILE A 183 -11.18 0.17 5.20
C ILE A 183 -10.49 1.46 5.64
N LEU A 184 -10.81 1.94 6.83
CA LEU A 184 -10.28 3.20 7.34
C LEU A 184 -8.78 3.12 7.71
N LYS A 185 -8.25 1.92 7.95
CA LYS A 185 -6.79 1.72 8.03
C LYS A 185 -6.06 2.14 6.74
N HIS A 186 -6.76 2.13 5.61
CA HIS A 186 -6.21 2.54 4.33
C HIS A 186 -6.18 4.06 4.16
N LEU A 187 -7.03 4.80 4.89
CA LEU A 187 -7.03 6.27 4.89
C LEU A 187 -5.83 6.90 5.58
N ILE A 188 -5.15 6.18 6.47
CA ILE A 188 -4.01 6.72 7.24
C ILE A 188 -2.87 7.21 6.33
N ASN A 189 -2.77 6.66 5.12
CA ASN A 189 -1.74 7.02 4.15
C ASN A 189 -2.26 7.95 3.04
N THR A 190 -3.54 8.32 3.08
CA THR A 190 -4.16 9.22 2.09
C THR A 190 -3.61 10.63 2.27
N LYS A 191 -3.37 11.31 1.15
CA LYS A 191 -2.85 12.68 1.12
C LYS A 191 -3.97 13.70 0.97
N VAL A 192 -5.04 13.33 0.24
CA VAL A 192 -6.18 14.21 -0.09
C VAL A 192 -7.48 13.44 0.02
N LEU A 193 -8.48 14.05 0.63
CA LEU A 193 -9.86 13.56 0.66
C LEU A 193 -10.69 14.30 -0.38
N ILE A 194 -11.51 13.59 -1.15
CA ILE A 194 -12.50 14.17 -2.05
C ILE A 194 -13.88 13.86 -1.50
N PHE A 195 -14.67 14.90 -1.21
CA PHE A 195 -16.09 14.78 -0.91
C PHE A 195 -16.88 14.96 -2.19
N LEU A 196 -17.49 13.87 -2.66
CA LEU A 196 -18.30 13.85 -3.87
C LEU A 196 -19.78 13.98 -3.50
N LEU A 197 -20.33 15.15 -3.73
CA LEU A 197 -21.69 15.53 -3.35
C LEU A 197 -22.66 15.34 -4.51
N ASP A 198 -23.90 15.04 -4.17
CA ASP A 198 -24.98 14.83 -5.14
C ASP A 198 -26.10 15.87 -4.92
N PRO A 199 -26.26 16.86 -5.81
CA PRO A 199 -27.32 17.86 -5.68
C PRO A 199 -28.70 17.31 -6.00
N SER A 200 -28.80 16.11 -6.58
CA SER A 200 -30.07 15.42 -6.85
C SER A 200 -30.56 14.57 -5.68
N ASN A 201 -29.83 14.55 -4.57
CA ASN A 201 -30.26 13.83 -3.38
C ASN A 201 -31.50 14.48 -2.77
N LEU A 202 -32.55 13.68 -2.54
CA LEU A 202 -33.83 14.17 -2.02
C LEU A 202 -33.86 14.26 -0.48
N ASP A 203 -32.99 13.55 0.20
CA ASP A 203 -33.00 13.44 1.67
C ASP A 203 -32.12 14.50 2.33
N LEU A 204 -31.01 14.88 1.68
CA LEU A 204 -29.97 15.75 2.25
C LEU A 204 -29.52 16.81 1.24
N ASN A 205 -29.52 18.07 1.65
CA ASN A 205 -28.92 19.15 0.88
C ASN A 205 -27.38 19.08 0.91
N ILE A 206 -26.70 19.88 0.09
CA ILE A 206 -25.24 19.87 -0.08
C ILE A 206 -24.51 20.09 1.26
N ASN A 207 -24.95 21.02 2.09
CA ASN A 207 -24.32 21.33 3.37
C ASN A 207 -24.50 20.18 4.37
N GLU A 208 -25.67 19.56 4.40
CA GLU A 208 -25.95 18.40 5.25
C GLU A 208 -25.10 17.20 4.82
N GLN A 209 -24.88 17.00 3.52
CA GLN A 209 -23.97 15.95 3.03
C GLN A 209 -22.54 16.20 3.48
N ILE A 210 -22.03 17.43 3.44
CA ILE A 210 -20.69 17.80 3.89
C ILE A 210 -20.54 17.48 5.39
N ILE A 211 -21.49 17.95 6.20
CA ILE A 211 -21.46 17.75 7.66
C ILE A 211 -21.45 16.25 7.98
N LEU A 212 -22.33 15.49 7.33
CA LEU A 212 -22.43 14.05 7.55
C LEU A 212 -21.13 13.31 7.20
N LEU A 213 -20.50 13.65 6.07
CA LEU A 213 -19.23 13.04 5.67
C LEU A 213 -18.08 13.43 6.62
N GLN A 214 -18.06 14.69 7.07
CA GLN A 214 -17.07 15.15 8.05
C GLN A 214 -17.21 14.43 9.39
N ASP A 215 -18.42 14.37 9.92
CA ASP A 215 -18.69 13.73 11.21
C ASP A 215 -18.31 12.24 11.18
N GLU A 216 -18.61 11.55 10.09
CA GLU A 216 -18.28 10.14 9.95
C GLU A 216 -16.78 9.90 9.93
N ILE A 217 -16.02 10.68 9.15
CA ILE A 217 -14.56 10.52 9.05
C ILE A 217 -13.87 10.95 10.35
N TYR A 218 -14.27 12.08 10.90
CA TYR A 218 -13.62 12.68 12.05
C TYR A 218 -13.91 11.92 13.35
N SER A 219 -15.03 11.20 13.42
CA SER A 219 -15.33 10.30 14.53
C SER A 219 -14.42 9.07 14.56
N TYR A 220 -13.81 8.75 13.41
CA TYR A 220 -13.01 7.55 13.27
C TYR A 220 -11.55 7.74 13.65
N GLU A 221 -10.88 8.77 13.10
CA GLU A 221 -9.47 9.04 13.33
C GLU A 221 -9.21 10.55 13.32
N GLU A 222 -8.70 11.06 14.42
CA GLU A 222 -8.50 12.50 14.59
C GLU A 222 -7.50 13.11 13.60
N LYS A 223 -6.51 12.32 13.17
CA LYS A 223 -5.52 12.73 12.17
C LYS A 223 -6.12 13.04 10.79
N LEU A 224 -7.28 12.48 10.48
CA LEU A 224 -7.95 12.76 9.20
C LEU A 224 -8.51 14.18 9.11
N LYS A 225 -8.65 14.88 10.23
CA LYS A 225 -9.02 16.30 10.26
C LYS A 225 -7.96 17.22 9.65
N GLU A 226 -6.71 16.78 9.67
CA GLU A 226 -5.58 17.55 9.15
C GLU A 226 -5.38 17.40 7.63
N LEU A 227 -6.07 16.42 7.02
CA LEU A 227 -5.94 16.20 5.58
C LEU A 227 -6.69 17.28 4.79
N PRO A 228 -6.12 17.75 3.66
CA PRO A 228 -6.80 18.62 2.74
C PRO A 228 -8.04 17.92 2.16
N VAL A 229 -9.16 18.63 2.15
CA VAL A 229 -10.45 18.16 1.63
C VAL A 229 -10.82 18.96 0.40
N LEU A 230 -11.03 18.27 -0.73
CA LEU A 230 -11.57 18.86 -1.95
C LEU A 230 -13.06 18.53 -2.06
N ILE A 231 -13.90 19.55 -2.07
CA ILE A 231 -15.37 19.40 -2.16
C ILE A 231 -15.79 19.55 -3.62
N ILE A 232 -16.50 18.55 -4.15
CA ILE A 232 -16.91 18.47 -5.54
C ILE A 232 -18.39 18.12 -5.61
N VAL A 233 -19.12 18.85 -6.45
CA VAL A 233 -20.52 18.55 -6.77
C VAL A 233 -20.55 17.78 -8.07
N ASN A 234 -21.06 16.56 -8.03
CA ASN A 234 -21.26 15.71 -9.21
C ASN A 234 -22.69 15.87 -9.77
N LYS A 235 -22.96 15.26 -10.92
CA LYS A 235 -24.26 15.28 -11.59
C LYS A 235 -24.73 16.70 -11.99
N SER A 236 -23.79 17.54 -12.36
CA SER A 236 -24.10 18.90 -12.86
C SER A 236 -24.92 18.91 -14.15
N ASP A 237 -25.06 17.78 -14.80
CA ASP A 237 -25.98 17.50 -15.90
C ASP A 237 -27.45 17.50 -15.47
N LEU A 238 -27.74 17.18 -14.21
CA LEU A 238 -29.07 17.19 -13.65
C LEU A 238 -29.37 18.52 -12.93
N ASN A 239 -28.50 18.91 -12.00
CA ASN A 239 -28.64 20.12 -11.19
C ASN A 239 -27.27 20.77 -10.99
N LYS A 240 -27.18 22.09 -11.31
CA LYS A 240 -26.00 22.90 -10.99
C LYS A 240 -26.18 23.60 -9.66
N VAL A 241 -25.13 23.64 -8.88
CA VAL A 241 -25.07 24.44 -7.66
C VAL A 241 -24.28 25.70 -7.95
N GLU A 242 -24.89 26.88 -7.69
CA GLU A 242 -24.29 28.19 -7.99
C GLU A 242 -23.25 28.66 -6.95
N ASP A 243 -22.81 27.81 -6.07
CA ASP A 243 -21.76 28.12 -5.11
C ASP A 243 -20.36 28.05 -5.78
N ASN A 244 -19.33 28.59 -5.11
CA ASN A 244 -17.94 28.56 -5.56
C ASN A 244 -17.34 27.10 -5.54
N LEU A 245 -18.20 26.09 -5.63
CA LEU A 245 -17.82 24.69 -5.65
C LEU A 245 -17.54 24.21 -7.08
N ILE A 246 -16.63 23.23 -7.20
CA ILE A 246 -16.37 22.61 -8.49
C ILE A 246 -17.56 21.70 -8.85
N ASN A 247 -18.25 22.05 -9.91
CA ASN A 247 -19.37 21.27 -10.46
C ASN A 247 -18.86 20.42 -11.62
N ILE A 248 -19.04 19.10 -11.53
CA ILE A 248 -18.66 18.14 -12.58
C ILE A 248 -19.84 17.27 -12.98
N SER A 249 -19.76 16.66 -14.16
CA SER A 249 -20.56 15.48 -14.49
C SER A 249 -19.64 14.31 -14.79
N ALA A 250 -19.58 13.37 -13.87
CA ALA A 250 -18.83 12.14 -14.07
C ALA A 250 -19.41 11.28 -15.20
N LEU A 251 -20.71 11.39 -15.46
CA LEU A 251 -21.40 10.68 -16.54
C LEU A 251 -20.99 11.22 -17.91
N GLU A 252 -21.12 12.52 -18.11
CA GLU A 252 -20.81 13.20 -19.37
C GLU A 252 -19.31 13.47 -19.54
N GLY A 253 -18.56 13.55 -18.45
CA GLY A 253 -17.14 13.90 -18.47
C GLY A 253 -16.88 15.41 -18.40
N SER A 254 -17.91 16.22 -18.07
CA SER A 254 -17.79 17.67 -18.03
C SER A 254 -16.98 18.15 -16.82
N ASN A 255 -16.07 19.11 -17.05
CA ASN A 255 -15.19 19.75 -16.04
C ASN A 255 -14.23 18.79 -15.29
N LEU A 256 -13.96 17.60 -15.83
CA LEU A 256 -13.00 16.67 -15.21
C LEU A 256 -11.54 17.16 -15.34
N ASP A 257 -11.25 17.93 -16.39
CA ASP A 257 -9.97 18.62 -16.58
C ASP A 257 -9.68 19.63 -15.46
N ILE A 258 -10.68 20.36 -15.01
CA ILE A 258 -10.56 21.29 -13.88
C ILE A 258 -10.23 20.54 -12.59
N LEU A 259 -10.87 19.39 -12.39
CA LEU A 259 -10.58 18.53 -11.23
C LEU A 259 -9.14 18.02 -11.22
N LEU A 260 -8.62 17.60 -12.36
CA LEU A 260 -7.28 17.05 -12.48
C LEU A 260 -6.15 18.09 -12.37
N GLN A 261 -6.48 19.40 -12.43
CA GLN A 261 -5.53 20.50 -12.24
C GLN A 261 -5.42 20.96 -10.78
N LYS A 262 -6.29 20.50 -9.89
CA LYS A 262 -6.31 20.84 -8.46
C LYS A 262 -5.56 19.83 -7.63
#